data_f62deead8f54c1da858f1c1835475c99
#
_entry.id   f62deead8f54c1da858f1c1835475c99
#
_cell.length_a   1.000
_cell.length_b   1.000
_cell.length_c   1.000
_cell.angle_alpha   90.00
_cell.angle_beta   90.00
_cell.angle_gamma   90.00
#
_symmetry.space_group_name_H-M   'P 1'
#
loop_
_entity.id
_entity.type
_entity.pdbx_description
1 polymer ?
#
loop_
_entity_poly.entity_id
_entity_poly.type
_entity_poly.pdbx_seq_one_letter_code
_entity_poly.pdbx_strand_id
1 'polypeptide(L)'
;MGREVILKSRVPKGYRHPELDGSLRVTRTKNEARLIQEARRLGVPTPVIYDIDTTDATLVMQEIKGPRVKDLLDASGPEQRAKVCEEVGRLVGLLHKGGIAHGDLTTSNMIWSEDRVWFIDFSLGSKKAELEELGVDLHLLREAFQSAHSHIMESFDIIIGSYRNSFPKAAEVLRKVKEIEDRGRYT
;
A
#
# COMPACT_ATOMS: atom_id res chain seq x y z
N MET A 1 -12.42 6.96 27.92
CA MET A 1 -12.49 7.51 26.56
C MET A 1 -12.53 6.33 25.59
N GLY A 2 -13.59 6.23 24.76
CA GLY A 2 -13.69 5.22 23.70
C GLY A 2 -12.67 5.50 22.61
N ARG A 3 -12.08 4.43 22.03
CA ARG A 3 -11.23 4.54 20.84
C ARG A 3 -12.11 4.38 19.61
N GLU A 4 -11.92 5.25 18.61
CA GLU A 4 -12.54 5.06 17.30
C GLU A 4 -11.78 3.95 16.55
N VAL A 5 -12.52 3.00 15.99
CA VAL A 5 -11.95 1.80 15.38
C VAL A 5 -12.63 1.50 14.06
N ILE A 6 -11.88 0.89 13.17
CA ILE A 6 -12.38 0.29 11.93
C ILE A 6 -12.52 -1.22 12.15
N LEU A 7 -13.70 -1.74 11.80
CA LEU A 7 -13.97 -3.18 11.68
C LEU A 7 -13.89 -3.57 10.20
N LYS A 8 -12.86 -4.34 9.83
CA LYS A 8 -12.70 -4.85 8.47
C LYS A 8 -12.99 -6.34 8.43
N SER A 9 -14.20 -6.67 7.97
CA SER A 9 -14.67 -8.06 7.86
C SER A 9 -14.61 -8.57 6.43
N ARG A 10 -14.19 -9.83 6.25
CA ARG A 10 -14.22 -10.52 4.96
C ARG A 10 -15.50 -11.32 4.83
N VAL A 11 -16.40 -10.85 3.96
CA VAL A 11 -17.71 -11.51 3.73
C VAL A 11 -17.52 -12.84 2.99
N PRO A 12 -18.22 -13.92 3.39
CA PRO A 12 -18.25 -15.18 2.67
C PRO A 12 -18.65 -15.02 1.20
N LYS A 13 -18.01 -15.78 0.31
CA LYS A 13 -18.32 -15.75 -1.11
C LYS A 13 -19.09 -17.00 -1.51
N GLY A 14 -20.38 -16.83 -1.87
CA GLY A 14 -21.32 -17.95 -2.15
C GLY A 14 -20.94 -18.86 -3.32
N TYR A 15 -20.00 -18.41 -4.21
CA TYR A 15 -19.50 -19.23 -5.32
C TYR A 15 -18.33 -20.16 -4.96
N ARG A 16 -17.83 -20.08 -3.70
CA ARG A 16 -16.73 -20.92 -3.20
C ARG A 16 -17.25 -22.02 -2.31
N HIS A 17 -16.54 -23.14 -2.30
CA HIS A 17 -16.80 -24.17 -1.31
C HIS A 17 -16.60 -23.61 0.12
N PRO A 18 -17.55 -23.81 1.06
CA PRO A 18 -17.54 -23.14 2.36
C PRO A 18 -16.25 -23.30 3.18
N GLU A 19 -15.69 -24.51 3.23
CA GLU A 19 -14.45 -24.79 3.96
C GLU A 19 -13.24 -24.07 3.36
N LEU A 20 -13.13 -24.06 2.02
CA LEU A 20 -12.08 -23.34 1.31
C LEU A 20 -12.21 -21.84 1.52
N ASP A 21 -13.42 -21.30 1.41
CA ASP A 21 -13.67 -19.86 1.63
C ASP A 21 -13.33 -19.45 3.06
N GLY A 22 -13.73 -20.23 4.04
CA GLY A 22 -13.41 -19.99 5.45
C GLY A 22 -11.90 -19.95 5.69
N SER A 23 -11.17 -20.96 5.21
CA SER A 23 -9.71 -21.04 5.34
C SER A 23 -9.00 -19.87 4.67
N LEU A 24 -9.41 -19.50 3.46
CA LEU A 24 -8.84 -18.36 2.72
C LEU A 24 -9.08 -17.03 3.43
N ARG A 25 -10.29 -16.80 3.96
CA ARG A 25 -10.62 -15.58 4.69
C ARG A 25 -9.76 -15.43 5.95
N VAL A 26 -9.67 -16.49 6.75
CA VAL A 26 -8.85 -16.51 7.97
C VAL A 26 -7.36 -16.28 7.64
N THR A 27 -6.83 -17.00 6.65
CA THR A 27 -5.42 -16.87 6.24
C THR A 27 -5.10 -15.44 5.77
N ARG A 28 -5.96 -14.85 4.93
CA ARG A 28 -5.79 -13.48 4.45
C ARG A 28 -5.89 -12.46 5.58
N THR A 29 -6.80 -12.65 6.53
CA THR A 29 -6.96 -11.75 7.69
C THR A 29 -5.69 -11.77 8.57
N LYS A 30 -5.16 -12.96 8.87
CA LYS A 30 -3.92 -13.10 9.63
C LYS A 30 -2.71 -12.51 8.90
N ASN A 31 -2.61 -12.76 7.57
CA ASN A 31 -1.50 -12.24 6.77
C ASN A 31 -1.53 -10.71 6.72
N GLU A 32 -2.68 -10.10 6.48
CA GLU A 32 -2.84 -8.65 6.47
C GLU A 32 -2.43 -8.02 7.80
N ALA A 33 -2.94 -8.55 8.92
CA ALA A 33 -2.58 -8.05 10.25
C ALA A 33 -1.08 -8.13 10.51
N ARG A 34 -0.44 -9.23 10.09
CA ARG A 34 1.00 -9.42 10.22
C ARG A 34 1.78 -8.43 9.38
N LEU A 35 1.41 -8.21 8.11
CA LEU A 35 2.08 -7.26 7.22
C LEU A 35 1.96 -5.82 7.75
N ILE A 36 0.80 -5.41 8.23
CA ILE A 36 0.57 -4.12 8.88
C ILE A 36 1.53 -3.93 10.07
N GLN A 37 1.67 -4.94 10.94
CA GLN A 37 2.57 -4.88 12.08
C GLN A 37 4.05 -4.83 11.66
N GLU A 38 4.44 -5.60 10.65
CA GLU A 38 5.81 -5.62 10.15
C GLU A 38 6.17 -4.30 9.44
N ALA A 39 5.29 -3.76 8.61
CA ALA A 39 5.46 -2.44 8.00
C ALA A 39 5.67 -1.36 9.07
N ARG A 40 4.88 -1.41 10.15
CA ARG A 40 5.03 -0.48 11.28
C ARG A 40 6.39 -0.60 11.97
N ARG A 41 6.92 -1.83 12.13
CA ARG A 41 8.28 -2.05 12.69
C ARG A 41 9.38 -1.49 11.81
N LEU A 42 9.16 -1.38 10.51
CA LEU A 42 10.08 -0.75 9.55
C LEU A 42 10.00 0.79 9.56
N GLY A 43 9.10 1.36 10.36
CA GLY A 43 8.88 2.82 10.42
C GLY A 43 7.89 3.34 9.38
N VAL A 44 7.14 2.47 8.71
CA VAL A 44 6.04 2.86 7.84
C VAL A 44 4.78 3.04 8.68
N PRO A 45 4.15 4.23 8.70
CA PRO A 45 2.92 4.46 9.45
C PRO A 45 1.79 3.57 8.92
N THR A 46 1.21 2.77 9.81
CA THR A 46 0.08 1.87 9.53
C THR A 46 -0.83 1.82 10.74
N PRO A 47 -2.12 1.50 10.60
CA PRO A 47 -3.05 1.37 11.71
C PRO A 47 -2.53 0.40 12.78
N VAL A 48 -2.80 0.70 14.04
CA VAL A 48 -2.61 -0.28 15.13
C VAL A 48 -3.68 -1.34 15.02
N ILE A 49 -3.28 -2.61 15.03
CA ILE A 49 -4.23 -3.72 15.13
C ILE A 49 -4.55 -3.94 16.61
N TYR A 50 -5.82 -3.85 16.96
CA TYR A 50 -6.30 -4.07 18.32
C TYR A 50 -6.73 -5.49 18.57
N ASP A 51 -7.39 -6.12 17.56
CA ASP A 51 -7.87 -7.49 17.67
C ASP A 51 -7.98 -8.16 16.30
N ILE A 52 -7.96 -9.49 16.30
CA ILE A 52 -8.09 -10.35 15.11
C ILE A 52 -9.09 -11.45 15.45
N ASP A 53 -10.32 -11.28 14.99
CA ASP A 53 -11.31 -12.34 15.05
C ASP A 53 -11.13 -13.29 13.87
N THR A 54 -10.64 -14.48 14.15
CA THR A 54 -10.41 -15.51 13.13
C THR A 54 -11.68 -16.32 12.82
N THR A 55 -12.71 -16.25 13.66
CA THR A 55 -13.99 -16.93 13.43
C THR A 55 -14.75 -16.18 12.33
N ASP A 56 -14.86 -14.87 12.47
CA ASP A 56 -15.56 -14.02 11.51
C ASP A 56 -14.63 -13.37 10.46
N ALA A 57 -13.35 -13.75 10.49
CA ALA A 57 -12.32 -13.17 9.63
C ALA A 57 -12.32 -11.63 9.63
N THR A 58 -12.37 -11.05 10.84
CA THR A 58 -12.48 -9.62 11.08
C THR A 58 -11.21 -9.07 11.73
N LEU A 59 -10.75 -7.90 11.27
CA LEU A 59 -9.72 -7.09 11.92
C LEU A 59 -10.37 -5.91 12.64
N VAL A 60 -9.97 -5.68 13.88
CA VAL A 60 -10.28 -4.47 14.64
C VAL A 60 -9.02 -3.62 14.66
N MET A 61 -9.05 -2.46 14.03
CA MET A 61 -7.87 -1.61 13.89
C MET A 61 -8.16 -0.14 14.16
N GLN A 62 -7.09 0.62 14.38
CA GLN A 62 -7.14 2.07 14.54
C GLN A 62 -7.80 2.73 13.32
N GLU A 63 -8.73 3.65 13.55
CA GLU A 63 -9.17 4.59 12.55
C GLU A 63 -8.10 5.67 12.35
N ILE A 64 -7.71 5.88 11.08
CA ILE A 64 -6.82 6.98 10.70
C ILE A 64 -7.67 8.08 10.08
N LYS A 65 -7.75 9.23 10.75
CA LYS A 65 -8.53 10.39 10.29
C LYS A 65 -7.70 11.26 9.36
N GLY A 66 -8.22 11.53 8.18
CA GLY A 66 -7.59 12.41 7.20
C GLY A 66 -8.08 12.12 5.77
N PRO A 67 -7.74 12.98 4.81
CA PRO A 67 -8.05 12.74 3.41
C PRO A 67 -7.22 11.58 2.87
N ARG A 68 -7.76 10.87 1.89
CA ARG A 68 -6.95 9.96 1.10
C ARG A 68 -5.92 10.75 0.30
N VAL A 69 -4.74 10.17 0.13
CA VAL A 69 -3.67 10.81 -0.65
C VAL A 69 -4.15 11.11 -2.08
N LYS A 70 -4.97 10.26 -2.67
CA LYS A 70 -5.62 10.50 -3.95
C LYS A 70 -6.35 11.85 -3.98
N ASP A 71 -7.22 12.10 -3.02
CA ASP A 71 -8.05 13.32 -3.00
C ASP A 71 -7.21 14.55 -2.63
N LEU A 72 -6.22 14.36 -1.76
CA LEU A 72 -5.31 15.42 -1.34
C LEU A 72 -4.43 15.93 -2.47
N LEU A 73 -3.87 15.04 -3.29
CA LEU A 73 -2.98 15.42 -4.41
C LEU A 73 -3.72 16.31 -5.43
N ASP A 74 -4.99 16.01 -5.71
CA ASP A 74 -5.78 16.82 -6.65
C ASP A 74 -6.15 18.19 -6.07
N ALA A 75 -6.40 18.26 -4.76
CA ALA A 75 -6.80 19.49 -4.07
C ALA A 75 -5.61 20.38 -3.65
N SER A 76 -4.36 19.89 -3.72
CA SER A 76 -3.20 20.54 -3.13
C SER A 76 -2.45 21.43 -4.14
N GLY A 77 -1.82 22.51 -3.62
CA GLY A 77 -0.82 23.27 -4.35
C GLY A 77 0.52 22.52 -4.49
N PRO A 78 1.44 23.04 -5.31
CA PRO A 78 2.70 22.36 -5.67
C PRO A 78 3.56 21.97 -4.46
N GLU A 79 3.67 22.83 -3.46
CA GLU A 79 4.50 22.59 -2.27
C GLU A 79 3.99 21.41 -1.42
N GLN A 80 2.69 21.41 -1.11
CA GLN A 80 2.08 20.31 -0.35
C GLN A 80 2.12 19.00 -1.14
N ARG A 81 1.90 19.07 -2.47
CA ARG A 81 1.98 17.93 -3.36
C ARG A 81 3.37 17.30 -3.36
N ALA A 82 4.41 18.13 -3.46
CA ALA A 82 5.79 17.67 -3.39
C ALA A 82 6.08 16.96 -2.06
N LYS A 83 5.68 17.55 -0.93
CA LYS A 83 5.83 16.96 0.41
C LYS A 83 5.18 15.57 0.51
N VAL A 84 3.95 15.44 0.00
CA VAL A 84 3.22 14.16 0.00
C VAL A 84 3.92 13.13 -0.88
N CYS A 85 4.33 13.51 -2.10
CA CYS A 85 5.02 12.62 -3.02
C CYS A 85 6.39 12.15 -2.50
N GLU A 86 7.16 13.04 -1.88
CA GLU A 86 8.42 12.68 -1.22
C GLU A 86 8.21 11.63 -0.13
N GLU A 87 7.20 11.83 0.72
CA GLU A 87 6.89 10.91 1.81
C GLU A 87 6.40 9.55 1.29
N VAL A 88 5.55 9.53 0.25
CA VAL A 88 5.12 8.29 -0.43
C VAL A 88 6.34 7.52 -0.92
N GLY A 89 7.24 8.16 -1.69
CA GLY A 89 8.43 7.50 -2.22
C GLY A 89 9.34 6.94 -1.14
N ARG A 90 9.57 7.73 -0.07
CA ARG A 90 10.37 7.32 1.08
C ARG A 90 9.80 6.08 1.77
N LEU A 91 8.50 6.07 2.04
CA LEU A 91 7.84 4.97 2.75
C LEU A 91 7.74 3.70 1.91
N VAL A 92 7.49 3.81 0.60
CA VAL A 92 7.56 2.66 -0.32
C VAL A 92 8.97 2.08 -0.32
N GLY A 93 9.99 2.93 -0.33
CA GLY A 93 11.39 2.50 -0.21
C GLY A 93 11.67 1.71 1.07
N LEU A 94 11.11 2.12 2.21
CA LEU A 94 11.22 1.40 3.49
C LEU A 94 10.50 0.05 3.46
N LEU A 95 9.29 -0.03 2.90
CA LEU A 95 8.56 -1.30 2.71
C LEU A 95 9.40 -2.29 1.91
N HIS A 96 9.85 -1.88 0.73
CA HIS A 96 10.62 -2.70 -0.19
C HIS A 96 11.98 -3.12 0.39
N LYS A 97 12.66 -2.21 1.11
CA LYS A 97 13.89 -2.53 1.87
C LYS A 97 13.66 -3.62 2.92
N GLY A 98 12.49 -3.65 3.53
CA GLY A 98 12.07 -4.69 4.48
C GLY A 98 11.56 -5.98 3.82
N GLY A 99 11.57 -6.06 2.48
CA GLY A 99 11.07 -7.22 1.72
C GLY A 99 9.55 -7.37 1.80
N ILE A 100 8.81 -6.27 1.92
CA ILE A 100 7.35 -6.27 1.93
C ILE A 100 6.85 -5.65 0.63
N ALA A 101 6.04 -6.38 -0.13
CA ALA A 101 5.20 -5.84 -1.18
C ALA A 101 3.79 -5.58 -0.63
N HIS A 102 3.22 -4.43 -0.99
CA HIS A 102 1.87 -4.03 -0.55
C HIS A 102 0.79 -4.83 -1.28
N GLY A 103 1.01 -5.12 -2.55
CA GLY A 103 0.11 -5.91 -3.41
C GLY A 103 -1.06 -5.14 -4.01
N ASP A 104 -1.37 -3.94 -3.48
CA ASP A 104 -2.38 -3.01 -4.02
C ASP A 104 -1.93 -1.57 -3.75
N LEU A 105 -0.72 -1.24 -4.21
CA LEU A 105 -0.07 0.03 -3.93
C LEU A 105 -0.68 1.14 -4.80
N THR A 106 -1.63 1.87 -4.22
CA THR A 106 -2.32 3.00 -4.87
C THR A 106 -2.46 4.19 -3.94
N THR A 107 -2.63 5.40 -4.48
CA THR A 107 -2.87 6.61 -3.68
C THR A 107 -4.22 6.56 -2.92
N SER A 108 -5.13 5.67 -3.32
CA SER A 108 -6.39 5.40 -2.61
C SER A 108 -6.20 4.59 -1.32
N ASN A 109 -5.11 3.79 -1.23
CA ASN A 109 -4.76 2.99 -0.06
C ASN A 109 -3.76 3.71 0.86
N MET A 110 -3.72 5.05 0.77
CA MET A 110 -2.92 5.92 1.61
C MET A 110 -3.78 7.03 2.18
N ILE A 111 -3.55 7.40 3.45
CA ILE A 111 -4.24 8.49 4.14
C ILE A 111 -3.18 9.50 4.61
N TRP A 112 -3.42 10.78 4.39
CA TRP A 112 -2.60 11.85 4.95
C TRP A 112 -3.15 12.25 6.31
N SER A 113 -2.37 12.05 7.36
CA SER A 113 -2.73 12.40 8.72
C SER A 113 -1.50 12.75 9.55
N GLU A 114 -1.58 13.74 10.41
CA GLU A 114 -0.48 14.17 11.29
C GLU A 114 0.83 14.45 10.54
N ASP A 115 0.73 15.11 9.38
CA ASP A 115 1.87 15.46 8.51
C ASP A 115 2.66 14.26 7.96
N ARG A 116 2.02 13.10 7.84
CA ARG A 116 2.63 11.88 7.27
C ARG A 116 1.63 11.06 6.47
N VAL A 117 2.15 10.19 5.63
CA VAL A 117 1.37 9.21 4.88
C VAL A 117 1.20 7.93 5.71
N TRP A 118 -0.03 7.47 5.86
CA TRP A 118 -0.40 6.20 6.48
C TRP A 118 -0.82 5.21 5.43
N PHE A 119 -0.20 4.03 5.41
CA PHE A 119 -0.57 2.94 4.50
C PHE A 119 -1.65 2.07 5.12
N ILE A 120 -2.67 1.74 4.33
CA ILE A 120 -3.79 0.89 4.72
C ILE A 120 -3.98 -0.23 3.69
N ASP A 121 -4.69 -1.29 4.08
CA ASP A 121 -5.10 -2.39 3.19
C ASP A 121 -3.96 -3.22 2.57
N PHE A 122 -3.27 -3.99 3.40
CA PHE A 122 -2.25 -4.96 2.98
C PHE A 122 -2.84 -6.33 2.59
N SER A 123 -4.12 -6.41 2.18
CA SER A 123 -4.83 -7.67 1.95
C SER A 123 -4.27 -8.54 0.82
N LEU A 124 -3.55 -7.95 -0.13
CA LEU A 124 -2.87 -8.63 -1.23
C LEU A 124 -1.35 -8.65 -1.08
N GLY A 125 -0.84 -8.13 0.03
CA GLY A 125 0.59 -8.00 0.26
C GLY A 125 1.29 -9.32 0.52
N SER A 126 2.61 -9.31 0.33
CA SER A 126 3.50 -10.43 0.59
C SER A 126 4.72 -10.02 1.41
N LYS A 127 5.32 -11.02 2.07
CA LYS A 127 6.61 -10.90 2.77
C LYS A 127 7.68 -11.69 2.04
N LYS A 128 8.93 -11.28 2.18
CA LYS A 128 10.07 -11.79 1.42
C LYS A 128 9.86 -11.61 -0.09
N ALA A 129 9.25 -10.47 -0.43
CA ALA A 129 8.92 -10.14 -1.80
C ALA A 129 10.16 -10.14 -2.68
N GLU A 130 10.05 -10.76 -3.83
CA GLU A 130 11.08 -10.78 -4.86
C GLU A 130 11.03 -9.50 -5.73
N LEU A 131 12.05 -9.27 -6.55
CA LEU A 131 12.12 -8.07 -7.39
C LEU A 131 10.91 -7.92 -8.33
N GLU A 132 10.34 -9.02 -8.77
CA GLU A 132 9.12 -9.00 -9.61
C GLU A 132 7.93 -8.40 -8.84
N GLU A 133 7.69 -8.85 -7.61
CA GLU A 133 6.58 -8.35 -6.77
C GLU A 133 6.75 -6.87 -6.41
N LEU A 134 7.99 -6.45 -6.10
CA LEU A 134 8.32 -5.04 -5.85
C LEU A 134 8.14 -4.19 -7.12
N GLY A 135 8.46 -4.76 -8.28
CA GLY A 135 8.22 -4.14 -9.58
C GLY A 135 6.73 -3.95 -9.87
N VAL A 136 5.92 -4.98 -9.56
CA VAL A 136 4.45 -4.91 -9.69
C VAL A 136 3.87 -3.82 -8.79
N ASP A 137 4.33 -3.69 -7.54
CA ASP A 137 3.88 -2.62 -6.63
C ASP A 137 4.12 -1.22 -7.24
N LEU A 138 5.33 -0.94 -7.73
CA LEU A 138 5.61 0.35 -8.36
C LEU A 138 4.86 0.57 -9.68
N HIS A 139 4.67 -0.49 -10.46
CA HIS A 139 3.88 -0.43 -11.68
C HIS A 139 2.41 -0.07 -11.36
N LEU A 140 1.80 -0.73 -10.39
CA LEU A 140 0.45 -0.43 -9.92
C LEU A 140 0.32 1.02 -9.41
N LEU A 141 1.32 1.49 -8.63
CA LEU A 141 1.33 2.88 -8.17
C LEU A 141 1.36 3.87 -9.34
N ARG A 142 2.18 3.59 -10.36
CA ARG A 142 2.27 4.42 -11.56
C ARG A 142 0.97 4.45 -12.35
N GLU A 143 0.39 3.28 -12.60
CA GLU A 143 -0.89 3.16 -13.32
C GLU A 143 -2.02 3.89 -12.57
N ALA A 144 -2.11 3.69 -11.25
CA ALA A 144 -3.09 4.38 -10.41
C ALA A 144 -2.86 5.89 -10.41
N PHE A 145 -1.60 6.34 -10.37
CA PHE A 145 -1.25 7.75 -10.40
C PHE A 145 -1.58 8.36 -11.77
N GLN A 146 -1.22 7.71 -12.86
CA GLN A 146 -1.54 8.16 -14.21
C GLN A 146 -3.06 8.22 -14.45
N SER A 147 -3.81 7.26 -13.96
CA SER A 147 -5.27 7.23 -14.09
C SER A 147 -5.97 8.33 -13.29
N ALA A 148 -5.52 8.58 -12.06
CA ALA A 148 -6.18 9.54 -11.17
C ALA A 148 -5.61 10.97 -11.31
N HIS A 149 -4.32 11.11 -11.63
CA HIS A 149 -3.54 12.35 -11.53
C HIS A 149 -2.79 12.68 -12.82
N SER A 150 -3.38 12.40 -13.99
CA SER A 150 -2.74 12.64 -15.30
C SER A 150 -2.28 14.09 -15.51
N HIS A 151 -2.95 15.06 -14.88
CA HIS A 151 -2.65 16.50 -14.98
C HIS A 151 -1.47 16.96 -14.10
N ILE A 152 -0.93 16.09 -13.25
CA ILE A 152 0.23 16.35 -12.38
C ILE A 152 1.24 15.21 -12.43
N MET A 153 1.36 14.54 -13.57
CA MET A 153 2.20 13.35 -13.74
C MET A 153 3.68 13.63 -13.43
N GLU A 154 4.15 14.85 -13.58
CA GLU A 154 5.49 15.29 -13.19
C GLU A 154 5.77 15.09 -11.68
N SER A 155 4.73 15.10 -10.85
CA SER A 155 4.88 14.84 -9.42
C SER A 155 5.22 13.38 -9.11
N PHE A 156 4.98 12.45 -10.03
CA PHE A 156 5.41 11.06 -9.89
C PHE A 156 6.93 10.91 -9.88
N ASP A 157 7.65 11.80 -10.58
CA ASP A 157 9.12 11.83 -10.59
C ASP A 157 9.68 12.11 -9.19
N ILE A 158 8.95 12.87 -8.36
CA ILE A 158 9.31 13.14 -6.96
C ILE A 158 9.22 11.85 -6.16
N ILE A 159 8.14 11.06 -6.35
CA ILE A 159 7.98 9.73 -5.70
C ILE A 159 9.17 8.84 -6.05
N ILE A 160 9.51 8.73 -7.33
CA ILE A 160 10.61 7.88 -7.81
C ILE A 160 11.96 8.38 -7.30
N GLY A 161 12.19 9.69 -7.24
CA GLY A 161 13.40 10.30 -6.68
C GLY A 161 13.57 9.92 -5.20
N SER A 162 12.54 10.09 -4.39
CA SER A 162 12.54 9.76 -2.97
C SER A 162 12.68 8.25 -2.73
N TYR A 163 12.02 7.41 -3.53
CA TYR A 163 12.16 5.95 -3.50
C TYR A 163 13.62 5.52 -3.74
N ARG A 164 14.29 6.10 -4.76
CA ARG A 164 15.71 5.81 -5.05
C ARG A 164 16.61 6.13 -3.87
N ASN A 165 16.34 7.22 -3.17
CA ASN A 165 17.13 7.64 -2.01
C ASN A 165 16.92 6.73 -0.79
N SER A 166 15.77 6.05 -0.71
CA SER A 166 15.35 5.26 0.46
C SER A 166 15.63 3.76 0.32
N PHE A 167 15.82 3.26 -0.90
CA PHE A 167 16.01 1.83 -1.17
C PHE A 167 17.23 1.55 -2.04
N PRO A 168 18.30 0.89 -1.51
CA PRO A 168 19.53 0.64 -2.25
C PRO A 168 19.36 -0.14 -3.56
N LYS A 169 18.37 -1.03 -3.64
CA LYS A 169 18.05 -1.83 -4.84
C LYS A 169 17.02 -1.17 -5.76
N ALA A 170 16.71 0.10 -5.56
CA ALA A 170 15.70 0.81 -6.35
C ALA A 170 15.94 0.73 -7.86
N ALA A 171 17.21 0.82 -8.31
CA ALA A 171 17.54 0.73 -9.73
C ALA A 171 17.19 -0.64 -10.33
N GLU A 172 17.31 -1.73 -9.56
CA GLU A 172 16.95 -3.08 -10.01
C GLU A 172 15.43 -3.21 -10.16
N VAL A 173 14.68 -2.69 -9.17
CA VAL A 173 13.22 -2.69 -9.21
C VAL A 173 12.69 -1.84 -10.36
N LEU A 174 13.26 -0.65 -10.60
CA LEU A 174 12.84 0.22 -11.70
C LEU A 174 13.11 -0.40 -13.07
N ARG A 175 14.16 -1.20 -13.23
CA ARG A 175 14.37 -2.01 -14.45
C ARG A 175 13.25 -3.05 -14.60
N LYS A 176 12.86 -3.68 -13.49
CA LYS A 176 11.77 -4.66 -13.50
C LYS A 176 10.42 -4.02 -13.86
N VAL A 177 10.13 -2.81 -13.37
CA VAL A 177 8.94 -2.04 -13.80
C VAL A 177 8.92 -1.89 -15.32
N LYS A 178 10.04 -1.51 -15.93
CA LYS A 178 10.13 -1.36 -17.40
C LYS A 178 9.89 -2.68 -18.12
N GLU A 179 10.43 -3.79 -17.64
CA GLU A 179 10.18 -5.12 -18.21
C GLU A 179 8.70 -5.53 -18.12
N ILE A 180 8.01 -5.17 -17.01
CA ILE A 180 6.57 -5.41 -16.83
C ILE A 180 5.76 -4.59 -17.84
N GLU A 181 6.08 -3.31 -17.99
CA GLU A 181 5.42 -2.41 -18.94
C GLU A 181 5.59 -2.88 -20.40
N ASP A 182 6.80 -3.31 -20.76
CA ASP A 182 7.08 -3.79 -22.10
C ASP A 182 6.30 -5.08 -22.41
N ARG A 183 6.17 -6.00 -21.44
CA ARG A 183 5.32 -7.22 -21.60
C ARG A 183 3.84 -6.88 -21.80
N GLY A 184 3.30 -5.89 -21.07
CA GLY A 184 1.90 -5.47 -21.18
C GLY A 184 1.53 -4.81 -22.52
N ARG A 185 2.53 -4.33 -23.30
CA ARG A 185 2.29 -3.75 -24.65
C ARG A 185 2.15 -4.79 -25.75
N TYR A 186 2.53 -6.04 -25.50
CA TYR A 186 2.52 -7.11 -26.48
C TYR A 186 1.42 -8.16 -26.23
N THR A 187 0.55 -7.93 -25.26
CA THR A 187 -0.66 -8.71 -24.98
C THR A 187 -1.92 -7.91 -25.29
#